data_3d0ff2a208b27331b3df20010771282f
#
_entry.id   3d0ff2a208b27331b3df20010771282f
#
_cell.length_a   1.000
_cell.length_b   1.000
_cell.length_c   1.000
_cell.angle_alpha   90.00
_cell.angle_beta   90.00
_cell.angle_gamma   90.00
#
_symmetry.space_group_name_H-M   'P 1'
#
loop_
_entity.id
_entity.type
_entity.pdbx_description
1 polymer ?
#
loop_
_entity_poly.entity_id
_entity_poly.type
_entity_poly.pdbx_seq_one_letter_code
_entity_poly.pdbx_strand_id
1 'polypeptide(L)'
;MNNKNVIVIGAGLAGSEAAWQLANCGIHVDLYEMRPVKSSPAHQTDQFAELVCSNSLRAGNIENAVGLLKEEMRRLGSLIMECADATAVPAGGALAVDRHLFSEMVTEKIKGHPNITVHNEEVTEIPAEGTVIFASGPLTSEALGDKIKALTGETGFYFYDAAAPIVTAESLNYDKVFAASRYDKGDADYLNCPMTEEEYKAFWHELTTAEAVQPKDFEKEIYFEGCMPVEIMASRGEDTLRYGPLKPVGLVDKRTNEESYAVVQLRKENKEGTMFNLVGFQTHLKWGEQKRVFGMIPGLENAEFIRYGVMHRNTYINSPELLNHAFQLQKEPRLFFAGQMTGVEGYLESAASGLMVGLQVERYLEERSFIDFPKTTAIGSLSHYISNYEGSNFQPMNVNFGIMDPWPQKVRKKKEKNALIANRALEELDALKAKENL
;
A
#
# COMPACT_ATOMS: atom_id res chain seq x y z
N MET A 1 4.41 -39.14 -7.95
CA MET A 1 4.81 -37.73 -7.80
C MET A 1 3.66 -37.06 -7.10
N ASN A 2 3.79 -36.66 -5.84
CA ASN A 2 2.78 -35.87 -5.17
C ASN A 2 2.62 -34.57 -5.97
N ASN A 3 1.45 -34.33 -6.53
CA ASN A 3 1.13 -33.12 -7.24
C ASN A 3 1.13 -31.99 -6.20
N LYS A 4 2.26 -31.27 -6.09
CA LYS A 4 2.40 -30.16 -5.14
C LYS A 4 1.63 -28.99 -5.71
N ASN A 5 0.35 -28.91 -5.38
CA ASN A 5 -0.53 -27.83 -5.80
C ASN A 5 -0.79 -26.90 -4.63
N VAL A 6 -0.68 -25.59 -4.86
CA VAL A 6 -0.94 -24.55 -3.87
C VAL A 6 -2.13 -23.71 -4.30
N ILE A 7 -3.05 -23.50 -3.40
CA ILE A 7 -4.21 -22.63 -3.60
C ILE A 7 -3.86 -21.25 -3.07
N VAL A 8 -3.93 -20.23 -3.93
CA VAL A 8 -3.78 -18.82 -3.54
C VAL A 8 -5.11 -18.11 -3.70
N ILE A 9 -5.62 -17.51 -2.63
CA ILE A 9 -6.92 -16.82 -2.62
C ILE A 9 -6.72 -15.33 -2.62
N GLY A 10 -7.06 -14.67 -3.73
CA GLY A 10 -6.90 -13.25 -4.02
C GLY A 10 -5.72 -12.95 -4.93
N ALA A 11 -5.95 -12.28 -6.06
CA ALA A 11 -4.94 -11.83 -7.02
C ALA A 11 -4.59 -10.34 -6.84
N GLY A 12 -4.58 -9.86 -5.59
CA GLY A 12 -4.02 -8.57 -5.21
C GLY A 12 -2.49 -8.57 -5.25
N LEU A 13 -1.85 -7.53 -4.70
CA LEU A 13 -0.39 -7.39 -4.65
C LEU A 13 0.30 -8.61 -4.00
N ALA A 14 -0.21 -9.05 -2.86
CA ALA A 14 0.37 -10.18 -2.12
C ALA A 14 0.15 -11.52 -2.82
N GLY A 15 -1.06 -11.78 -3.33
CA GLY A 15 -1.37 -13.06 -3.96
C GLY A 15 -0.71 -13.22 -5.33
N SER A 16 -0.63 -12.16 -6.13
CA SER A 16 0.12 -12.17 -7.39
C SER A 16 1.61 -12.41 -7.14
N GLU A 17 2.18 -11.78 -6.13
CA GLU A 17 3.57 -11.98 -5.79
C GLU A 17 3.86 -13.41 -5.28
N ALA A 18 3.01 -13.94 -4.37
CA ALA A 18 3.15 -15.29 -3.85
C ALA A 18 3.01 -16.36 -4.96
N ALA A 19 2.01 -16.20 -5.83
CA ALA A 19 1.80 -17.08 -6.97
C ALA A 19 3.00 -17.08 -7.93
N TRP A 20 3.58 -15.91 -8.20
CA TRP A 20 4.76 -15.76 -9.04
C TRP A 20 5.98 -16.47 -8.48
N GLN A 21 6.27 -16.29 -7.18
CA GLN A 21 7.41 -16.92 -6.53
C GLN A 21 7.30 -18.46 -6.56
N LEU A 22 6.13 -18.99 -6.21
CA LEU A 22 5.86 -20.43 -6.25
C LEU A 22 5.97 -21.01 -7.67
N ALA A 23 5.38 -20.34 -8.63
CA ALA A 23 5.36 -20.79 -10.02
C ALA A 23 6.77 -20.82 -10.64
N ASN A 24 7.64 -19.85 -10.29
CA ASN A 24 9.04 -19.84 -10.69
C ASN A 24 9.86 -20.98 -10.05
N CYS A 25 9.44 -21.48 -8.89
CA CYS A 25 10.01 -22.69 -8.28
C CYS A 25 9.44 -24.00 -8.88
N GLY A 26 8.65 -23.92 -9.94
CA GLY A 26 8.04 -25.07 -10.61
C GLY A 26 6.84 -25.68 -9.88
N ILE A 27 6.28 -24.98 -8.89
CA ILE A 27 5.09 -25.40 -8.16
C ILE A 27 3.87 -24.92 -8.90
N HIS A 28 2.88 -25.82 -9.08
CA HIS A 28 1.60 -25.43 -9.69
C HIS A 28 0.75 -24.67 -8.70
N VAL A 29 0.16 -23.54 -9.17
CA VAL A 29 -0.66 -22.64 -8.37
C VAL A 29 -2.05 -22.53 -8.97
N ASP A 30 -3.07 -22.81 -8.17
CA ASP A 30 -4.46 -22.43 -8.43
C ASP A 30 -4.73 -21.06 -7.78
N LEU A 31 -4.78 -20.01 -8.59
CA LEU A 31 -5.00 -18.63 -8.15
C LEU A 31 -6.47 -18.26 -8.31
N TYR A 32 -7.14 -18.00 -7.20
CA TYR A 32 -8.54 -17.60 -7.16
C TYR A 32 -8.68 -16.09 -7.03
N GLU A 33 -9.42 -15.48 -7.94
CA GLU A 33 -9.80 -14.08 -7.91
C GLU A 33 -11.30 -13.92 -8.15
N MET A 34 -11.99 -13.24 -7.25
CA MET A 34 -13.45 -13.12 -7.34
C MET A 34 -13.92 -12.22 -8.50
N ARG A 35 -13.07 -11.32 -9.00
CA ARG A 35 -13.39 -10.48 -10.16
C ARG A 35 -13.17 -11.23 -11.48
N PRO A 36 -13.98 -10.98 -12.49
CA PRO A 36 -15.06 -9.99 -12.59
C PRO A 36 -16.41 -10.47 -12.03
N VAL A 37 -16.52 -11.71 -11.52
CA VAL A 37 -17.80 -12.29 -11.06
C VAL A 37 -18.38 -11.49 -9.87
N LYS A 38 -17.51 -11.09 -8.95
CA LYS A 38 -17.86 -10.26 -7.79
C LYS A 38 -16.78 -9.18 -7.60
N SER A 39 -17.20 -7.94 -7.50
CA SER A 39 -16.30 -6.80 -7.23
C SER A 39 -16.36 -6.36 -5.78
N SER A 40 -15.26 -5.84 -5.26
CA SER A 40 -15.23 -5.12 -3.99
C SER A 40 -15.66 -3.65 -4.19
N PRO A 41 -16.01 -2.94 -3.13
CA PRO A 41 -16.37 -1.51 -3.25
C PRO A 41 -15.25 -0.61 -3.76
N ALA A 42 -13.98 -1.01 -3.66
CA ALA A 42 -12.82 -0.20 -4.02
C ALA A 42 -12.27 -0.46 -5.42
N HIS A 43 -12.39 -1.69 -5.92
CA HIS A 43 -11.87 -2.06 -7.22
C HIS A 43 -12.75 -1.55 -8.36
N GLN A 44 -12.11 -1.10 -9.44
CA GLN A 44 -12.77 -0.53 -10.63
C GLN A 44 -12.58 -1.42 -11.86
N THR A 45 -11.60 -2.32 -11.84
CA THR A 45 -11.24 -3.20 -12.95
C THR A 45 -11.20 -4.65 -12.51
N ASP A 46 -11.06 -5.56 -13.46
CA ASP A 46 -10.79 -6.99 -13.23
C ASP A 46 -9.29 -7.33 -13.27
N GLN A 47 -8.42 -6.31 -13.37
CA GLN A 47 -6.98 -6.48 -13.38
C GLN A 47 -6.43 -6.86 -12.01
N PHE A 48 -5.34 -7.65 -11.99
CA PHE A 48 -4.66 -8.07 -10.77
C PHE A 48 -3.82 -6.92 -10.19
N ALA A 49 -3.53 -7.00 -8.89
CA ALA A 49 -2.74 -6.00 -8.17
C ALA A 49 -3.20 -4.54 -8.39
N GLU A 50 -4.51 -4.30 -8.61
CA GLU A 50 -5.06 -2.96 -8.79
C GLU A 50 -4.76 -2.08 -7.56
N LEU A 51 -4.19 -0.88 -7.82
CA LEU A 51 -3.87 0.10 -6.77
C LEU A 51 -5.11 0.95 -6.46
N VAL A 52 -5.86 0.60 -5.44
CA VAL A 52 -7.17 1.18 -5.14
C VAL A 52 -7.13 2.57 -4.49
N CYS A 53 -6.09 2.90 -3.75
CA CYS A 53 -5.99 4.14 -2.97
C CYS A 53 -5.17 5.21 -3.70
N SER A 54 -3.95 4.88 -4.11
CA SER A 54 -2.96 5.80 -4.69
C SER A 54 -2.12 5.07 -5.72
N ASN A 55 -1.58 5.79 -6.72
CA ASN A 55 -0.60 5.22 -7.63
C ASN A 55 0.84 5.34 -7.12
N SER A 56 1.04 5.86 -5.91
CA SER A 56 2.36 6.00 -5.31
C SER A 56 2.75 4.79 -4.51
N LEU A 57 3.94 4.29 -4.77
CA LEU A 57 4.64 3.30 -3.95
C LEU A 57 5.61 3.97 -2.95
N ARG A 58 5.40 5.25 -2.65
CA ARG A 58 6.18 6.06 -1.67
C ARG A 58 7.65 6.26 -2.08
N ALA A 59 8.51 6.68 -1.14
CA ALA A 59 9.90 7.07 -1.41
C ALA A 59 10.72 5.96 -2.10
N GLY A 60 11.49 6.33 -3.16
CA GLY A 60 12.34 5.42 -3.92
C GLY A 60 13.73 5.20 -3.33
N ASN A 61 14.24 6.13 -2.52
CA ASN A 61 15.60 6.10 -1.99
C ASN A 61 15.75 5.14 -0.80
N ILE A 62 16.81 4.33 -0.77
CA ILE A 62 17.14 3.35 0.29
C ILE A 62 17.36 3.97 1.68
N GLU A 63 17.64 5.27 1.79
CA GLU A 63 17.70 5.99 3.06
C GLU A 63 16.32 6.16 3.73
N ASN A 64 15.25 5.71 3.05
CA ASN A 64 13.92 5.50 3.60
C ASN A 64 13.63 4.00 3.67
N ALA A 65 13.03 3.53 4.75
CA ALA A 65 12.81 2.10 4.95
C ALA A 65 11.98 1.45 3.81
N VAL A 66 10.99 2.17 3.27
CA VAL A 66 10.20 1.68 2.12
C VAL A 66 11.01 1.65 0.82
N GLY A 67 12.00 2.54 0.65
CA GLY A 67 12.94 2.49 -0.47
C GLY A 67 13.90 1.30 -0.34
N LEU A 68 14.35 1.02 0.89
CA LEU A 68 15.13 -0.17 1.20
C LEU A 68 14.31 -1.45 0.92
N LEU A 69 13.06 -1.53 1.38
CA LEU A 69 12.19 -2.68 1.10
C LEU A 69 12.05 -2.95 -0.39
N LYS A 70 11.90 -1.89 -1.23
CA LYS A 70 11.87 -2.04 -2.69
C LYS A 70 13.14 -2.69 -3.24
N GLU A 71 14.29 -2.22 -2.77
CA GLU A 71 15.57 -2.76 -3.22
C GLU A 71 15.76 -4.22 -2.78
N GLU A 72 15.34 -4.56 -1.57
CA GLU A 72 15.34 -5.95 -1.09
C GLU A 72 14.43 -6.84 -1.94
N MET A 73 13.21 -6.37 -2.26
CA MET A 73 12.28 -7.09 -3.14
C MET A 73 12.85 -7.27 -4.56
N ARG A 74 13.51 -6.24 -5.13
CA ARG A 74 14.18 -6.37 -6.44
C ARG A 74 15.23 -7.46 -6.42
N ARG A 75 16.07 -7.49 -5.39
CA ARG A 75 17.11 -8.53 -5.22
C ARG A 75 16.52 -9.93 -5.09
N LEU A 76 15.31 -10.05 -4.57
CA LEU A 76 14.57 -11.31 -4.44
C LEU A 76 13.71 -11.66 -5.67
N GLY A 77 13.79 -10.90 -6.76
CA GLY A 77 13.07 -11.20 -8.00
C GLY A 77 11.56 -10.94 -7.92
N SER A 78 11.15 -9.86 -7.25
CA SER A 78 9.74 -9.46 -7.11
C SER A 78 9.10 -9.11 -8.44
N LEU A 79 7.97 -9.76 -8.77
CA LEU A 79 7.08 -9.41 -9.87
C LEU A 79 6.57 -7.97 -9.75
N ILE A 80 6.12 -7.61 -8.55
CA ILE A 80 5.52 -6.30 -8.29
C ILE A 80 6.54 -5.19 -8.53
N MET A 81 7.80 -5.39 -8.11
CA MET A 81 8.85 -4.40 -8.38
C MET A 81 9.24 -4.33 -9.85
N GLU A 82 9.32 -5.45 -10.55
CA GLU A 82 9.57 -5.47 -11.99
C GLU A 82 8.52 -4.67 -12.75
N CYS A 83 7.23 -4.92 -12.48
CA CYS A 83 6.13 -4.20 -13.10
C CYS A 83 6.10 -2.72 -12.72
N ALA A 84 6.40 -2.40 -11.45
CA ALA A 84 6.42 -1.01 -10.97
C ALA A 84 7.54 -0.19 -11.64
N ASP A 85 8.73 -0.75 -11.78
CA ASP A 85 9.84 -0.07 -12.43
C ASP A 85 9.59 0.14 -13.93
N ALA A 86 8.94 -0.83 -14.60
CA ALA A 86 8.59 -0.73 -16.02
C ALA A 86 7.48 0.29 -16.32
N THR A 87 6.61 0.57 -15.36
CA THR A 87 5.45 1.46 -15.52
C THR A 87 5.56 2.75 -14.72
N ALA A 88 6.78 3.08 -14.26
CA ALA A 88 7.04 4.26 -13.47
C ALA A 88 6.65 5.55 -14.20
N VAL A 89 6.06 6.49 -13.43
CA VAL A 89 5.77 7.85 -13.86
C VAL A 89 6.54 8.86 -12.99
N PRO A 90 6.87 10.04 -13.51
CA PRO A 90 7.58 11.06 -12.75
C PRO A 90 6.85 11.45 -11.47
N ALA A 91 7.54 11.38 -10.32
CA ALA A 91 7.00 11.70 -9.00
C ALA A 91 8.07 12.18 -8.00
N GLY A 92 9.07 12.94 -8.46
CA GLY A 92 10.16 13.44 -7.64
C GLY A 92 10.97 12.33 -6.97
N GLY A 93 11.05 12.33 -5.65
CA GLY A 93 11.76 11.30 -4.88
C GLY A 93 10.93 10.05 -4.56
N ALA A 94 9.69 9.96 -5.05
CA ALA A 94 8.83 8.79 -4.90
C ALA A 94 8.86 7.90 -6.14
N LEU A 95 8.55 6.63 -5.98
CA LEU A 95 8.16 5.74 -7.07
C LEU A 95 6.64 5.80 -7.20
N ALA A 96 6.14 6.34 -8.29
CA ALA A 96 4.74 6.24 -8.68
C ALA A 96 4.64 5.51 -10.02
N VAL A 97 3.51 4.89 -10.30
CA VAL A 97 3.29 4.09 -11.51
C VAL A 97 2.09 4.59 -12.29
N ASP A 98 2.07 4.35 -13.58
CA ASP A 98 0.83 4.36 -14.34
C ASP A 98 -0.04 3.20 -13.85
N ARG A 99 -1.15 3.55 -13.22
CA ARG A 99 -1.99 2.59 -12.48
C ARG A 99 -2.54 1.48 -13.38
N HIS A 100 -2.95 1.85 -14.61
CA HIS A 100 -3.54 0.90 -15.55
C HIS A 100 -2.47 -0.01 -16.16
N LEU A 101 -1.39 0.57 -16.66
CA LEU A 101 -0.29 -0.20 -17.22
C LEU A 101 0.35 -1.15 -16.21
N PHE A 102 0.44 -0.72 -14.94
CA PHE A 102 0.97 -1.56 -13.87
C PHE A 102 0.11 -2.81 -13.65
N SER A 103 -1.19 -2.63 -13.43
CA SER A 103 -2.11 -3.76 -13.17
C SER A 103 -2.29 -4.65 -14.40
N GLU A 104 -2.30 -4.08 -15.61
CA GLU A 104 -2.31 -4.83 -16.86
C GLU A 104 -1.07 -5.73 -16.98
N MET A 105 0.12 -5.18 -16.78
CA MET A 105 1.39 -5.93 -16.85
C MET A 105 1.45 -7.07 -15.83
N VAL A 106 1.03 -6.83 -14.57
CA VAL A 106 0.95 -7.89 -13.55
C VAL A 106 -0.01 -8.98 -14.00
N THR A 107 -1.19 -8.60 -14.51
CA THR A 107 -2.21 -9.54 -14.98
C THR A 107 -1.71 -10.41 -16.13
N GLU A 108 -1.07 -9.80 -17.12
CA GLU A 108 -0.51 -10.52 -18.28
C GLU A 108 0.56 -11.52 -17.86
N LYS A 109 1.50 -11.12 -17.00
CA LYS A 109 2.57 -12.00 -16.50
C LYS A 109 2.01 -13.20 -15.71
N ILE A 110 1.05 -12.97 -14.82
CA ILE A 110 0.41 -14.04 -14.04
C ILE A 110 -0.37 -14.98 -14.95
N LYS A 111 -1.25 -14.47 -15.82
CA LYS A 111 -2.05 -15.30 -16.74
C LYS A 111 -1.20 -16.03 -17.77
N GLY A 112 -0.06 -15.47 -18.14
CA GLY A 112 0.87 -16.07 -19.11
C GLY A 112 1.81 -17.13 -18.48
N HIS A 113 1.85 -17.27 -17.16
CA HIS A 113 2.77 -18.20 -16.52
C HIS A 113 2.26 -19.66 -16.60
N PRO A 114 3.07 -20.63 -17.13
CA PRO A 114 2.61 -22.00 -17.38
C PRO A 114 2.22 -22.78 -16.12
N ASN A 115 2.74 -22.39 -14.95
CA ASN A 115 2.46 -23.04 -13.67
C ASN A 115 1.36 -22.33 -12.85
N ILE A 116 0.65 -21.34 -13.42
CA ILE A 116 -0.46 -20.66 -12.74
C ILE A 116 -1.76 -20.92 -13.50
N THR A 117 -2.74 -21.47 -12.80
CA THR A 117 -4.12 -21.57 -13.29
C THR A 117 -4.98 -20.54 -12.57
N VAL A 118 -5.60 -19.64 -13.33
CA VAL A 118 -6.48 -18.60 -12.76
C VAL A 118 -7.93 -19.07 -12.75
N HIS A 119 -8.58 -18.93 -11.60
CA HIS A 119 -10.00 -19.20 -11.40
C HIS A 119 -10.72 -17.90 -11.04
N ASN A 120 -11.63 -17.45 -11.91
CA ASN A 120 -12.43 -16.25 -11.66
C ASN A 120 -13.71 -16.63 -10.90
N GLU A 121 -13.56 -16.84 -9.60
CA GLU A 121 -14.68 -17.18 -8.72
C GLU A 121 -14.39 -16.75 -7.26
N GLU A 122 -15.46 -16.52 -6.50
CA GLU A 122 -15.36 -16.24 -5.08
C GLU A 122 -15.16 -17.52 -4.29
N VAL A 123 -14.08 -17.59 -3.50
CA VAL A 123 -13.89 -18.65 -2.51
C VAL A 123 -14.67 -18.27 -1.25
N THR A 124 -15.69 -19.06 -0.93
CA THR A 124 -16.58 -18.84 0.24
C THR A 124 -16.34 -19.82 1.39
N GLU A 125 -15.61 -20.90 1.13
CA GLU A 125 -15.24 -21.92 2.11
C GLU A 125 -13.73 -22.12 2.13
N ILE A 126 -13.17 -22.45 3.28
CA ILE A 126 -11.75 -22.80 3.38
C ILE A 126 -11.53 -24.17 2.73
N PRO A 127 -10.64 -24.31 1.74
CA PRO A 127 -10.35 -25.61 1.12
C PRO A 127 -9.95 -26.64 2.18
N ALA A 128 -10.59 -27.81 2.15
CA ALA A 128 -10.37 -28.86 3.16
C ALA A 128 -8.99 -29.52 3.06
N GLU A 129 -8.41 -29.55 1.87
CA GLU A 129 -7.13 -30.19 1.56
C GLU A 129 -6.18 -29.22 0.83
N GLY A 130 -4.92 -29.58 0.76
CA GLY A 130 -3.87 -28.81 0.09
C GLY A 130 -3.31 -27.65 0.94
N THR A 131 -2.25 -27.04 0.43
CA THR A 131 -1.67 -25.85 1.02
C THR A 131 -2.38 -24.61 0.51
N VAL A 132 -2.82 -23.73 1.41
CA VAL A 132 -3.63 -22.55 1.08
C VAL A 132 -2.94 -21.28 1.57
N ILE A 133 -2.86 -20.28 0.70
CA ILE A 133 -2.42 -18.91 1.02
C ILE A 133 -3.62 -17.98 0.95
N PHE A 134 -4.00 -17.38 2.08
CA PHE A 134 -4.99 -16.31 2.14
C PHE A 134 -4.31 -14.98 1.83
N ALA A 135 -4.55 -14.46 0.63
CA ALA A 135 -4.02 -13.19 0.14
C ALA A 135 -5.17 -12.27 -0.34
N SER A 136 -6.37 -12.48 0.17
CA SER A 136 -7.61 -11.79 -0.23
C SER A 136 -7.68 -10.31 0.18
N GLY A 137 -6.67 -9.87 0.96
CA GLY A 137 -6.48 -8.46 1.31
C GLY A 137 -7.49 -7.92 2.31
N PRO A 138 -7.50 -6.60 2.52
CA PRO A 138 -8.32 -5.95 3.54
C PRO A 138 -9.83 -5.94 3.20
N LEU A 139 -10.16 -6.11 1.91
CA LEU A 139 -11.53 -6.14 1.39
C LEU A 139 -11.99 -7.57 1.10
N THR A 140 -11.55 -8.51 1.90
CA THR A 140 -12.01 -9.92 1.87
C THR A 140 -13.52 -9.97 1.91
N SER A 141 -14.12 -10.84 1.09
CA SER A 141 -15.57 -11.00 1.05
C SER A 141 -16.11 -11.45 2.42
N GLU A 142 -17.34 -11.05 2.72
CA GLU A 142 -17.98 -11.35 4.00
C GLU A 142 -18.03 -12.87 4.26
N ALA A 143 -18.37 -13.66 3.25
CA ALA A 143 -18.44 -15.11 3.36
C ALA A 143 -17.10 -15.74 3.77
N LEU A 144 -16.01 -15.40 3.07
CA LEU A 144 -14.67 -15.88 3.43
C LEU A 144 -14.18 -15.29 4.75
N GLY A 145 -14.47 -14.01 5.02
CA GLY A 145 -14.13 -13.34 6.26
C GLY A 145 -14.71 -14.03 7.49
N ASP A 146 -15.97 -14.47 7.43
CA ASP A 146 -16.62 -15.21 8.51
C ASP A 146 -15.99 -16.59 8.74
N LYS A 147 -15.54 -17.26 7.67
CA LYS A 147 -14.80 -18.53 7.79
C LYS A 147 -13.43 -18.34 8.42
N ILE A 148 -12.72 -17.28 8.06
CA ILE A 148 -11.43 -16.92 8.67
C ILE A 148 -11.62 -16.60 10.16
N LYS A 149 -12.65 -15.83 10.53
CA LYS A 149 -12.97 -15.56 11.95
C LYS A 149 -13.26 -16.85 12.72
N ALA A 150 -14.06 -17.74 12.16
CA ALA A 150 -14.35 -19.03 12.80
C ALA A 150 -13.08 -19.88 12.98
N LEU A 151 -12.17 -19.87 11.99
CA LEU A 151 -10.89 -20.56 12.03
C LEU A 151 -9.95 -19.99 13.11
N THR A 152 -9.85 -18.67 13.19
CA THR A 152 -8.92 -17.98 14.11
C THR A 152 -9.48 -17.87 15.52
N GLY A 153 -10.80 -17.99 15.70
CA GLY A 153 -11.47 -17.83 16.99
C GLY A 153 -11.59 -16.38 17.44
N GLU A 154 -11.43 -15.42 16.53
CA GLU A 154 -11.37 -14.01 16.86
C GLU A 154 -12.59 -13.21 16.41
N THR A 155 -12.94 -12.20 17.22
CA THR A 155 -13.67 -11.02 16.76
C THR A 155 -12.70 -10.16 15.97
N GLY A 156 -12.71 -10.27 14.64
CA GLY A 156 -11.71 -9.62 13.77
C GLY A 156 -11.50 -8.15 14.08
N PHE A 157 -10.25 -7.72 14.09
CA PHE A 157 -9.88 -6.31 14.13
C PHE A 157 -10.13 -5.66 12.77
N TYR A 158 -10.48 -4.38 12.79
CA TYR A 158 -10.64 -3.60 11.57
C TYR A 158 -10.20 -2.16 11.79
N PHE A 159 -9.84 -1.50 10.71
CA PHE A 159 -9.64 -0.05 10.68
C PHE A 159 -10.29 0.51 9.41
N TYR A 160 -10.52 1.82 9.39
CA TYR A 160 -11.06 2.51 8.23
C TYR A 160 -9.93 3.13 7.42
N ASP A 161 -10.02 2.99 6.10
CA ASP A 161 -9.14 3.61 5.12
C ASP A 161 -9.97 4.41 4.12
N ALA A 162 -9.39 5.46 3.55
CA ALA A 162 -10.05 6.31 2.58
C ALA A 162 -9.17 6.52 1.35
N ALA A 163 -9.78 6.46 0.17
CA ALA A 163 -9.12 6.77 -1.08
C ALA A 163 -9.16 8.28 -1.40
N ALA A 164 -8.11 8.79 -2.03
CA ALA A 164 -8.06 10.16 -2.50
C ALA A 164 -8.75 10.31 -3.88
N PRO A 165 -9.36 11.46 -4.17
CA PRO A 165 -10.00 11.71 -5.46
C PRO A 165 -9.00 11.94 -6.59
N ILE A 166 -9.48 11.68 -7.83
CA ILE A 166 -8.74 11.88 -9.08
C ILE A 166 -9.55 12.84 -9.97
N VAL A 167 -8.87 13.81 -10.55
CA VAL A 167 -9.45 14.82 -11.45
C VAL A 167 -8.82 14.80 -12.84
N THR A 168 -9.54 15.26 -13.86
CA THR A 168 -9.01 15.39 -15.21
C THR A 168 -8.05 16.58 -15.32
N ALA A 169 -6.99 16.44 -16.11
CA ALA A 169 -6.06 17.53 -16.39
C ALA A 169 -6.72 18.72 -17.09
N GLU A 170 -7.68 18.44 -17.99
CA GLU A 170 -8.39 19.46 -18.80
C GLU A 170 -9.25 20.39 -17.94
N SER A 171 -9.69 19.91 -16.77
CA SER A 171 -10.53 20.69 -15.85
C SER A 171 -9.74 21.62 -14.92
N LEU A 172 -8.41 21.53 -14.92
CA LEU A 172 -7.55 22.34 -14.06
C LEU A 172 -7.36 23.76 -14.62
N ASN A 173 -7.35 24.74 -13.73
CA ASN A 173 -7.00 26.11 -14.09
C ASN A 173 -5.49 26.34 -13.95
N TYR A 174 -4.77 26.19 -15.07
CA TYR A 174 -3.31 26.31 -15.12
C TYR A 174 -2.77 27.72 -14.85
N ASP A 175 -3.60 28.77 -14.88
CA ASP A 175 -3.18 30.11 -14.50
C ASP A 175 -2.96 30.25 -12.98
N LYS A 176 -3.61 29.40 -12.19
CA LYS A 176 -3.55 29.40 -10.73
C LYS A 176 -2.58 28.38 -10.13
N VAL A 177 -2.22 27.36 -10.88
CA VAL A 177 -1.31 26.32 -10.41
C VAL A 177 0.10 26.51 -10.95
N PHE A 178 1.09 25.94 -10.29
CA PHE A 178 2.48 25.93 -10.76
C PHE A 178 3.12 24.55 -10.65
N ALA A 179 4.02 24.24 -11.58
CA ALA A 179 4.74 22.97 -11.59
C ALA A 179 6.03 23.11 -10.76
N ALA A 180 6.19 22.28 -9.74
CA ALA A 180 7.41 22.19 -8.93
C ALA A 180 7.45 20.88 -8.14
N SER A 181 8.66 20.44 -7.81
CA SER A 181 8.89 19.40 -6.80
C SER A 181 9.49 20.00 -5.54
N ARG A 182 9.16 19.45 -4.39
CA ARG A 182 9.58 19.95 -3.07
C ARG A 182 11.10 19.95 -2.94
N TYR A 183 11.67 21.12 -2.58
CA TYR A 183 13.12 21.36 -2.49
C TYR A 183 13.87 21.15 -3.82
N ASP A 184 13.21 21.39 -4.95
CA ASP A 184 13.74 21.16 -6.30
C ASP A 184 14.37 19.75 -6.48
N LYS A 185 13.79 18.73 -5.82
CA LYS A 185 14.23 17.34 -5.94
C LYS A 185 13.59 16.69 -7.16
N GLY A 186 14.39 16.40 -8.17
CA GLY A 186 13.94 15.90 -9.47
C GLY A 186 13.37 17.00 -10.36
N ASP A 187 12.60 16.61 -11.35
CA ASP A 187 11.90 17.53 -12.24
C ASP A 187 10.65 18.15 -11.57
N ALA A 188 9.99 19.09 -12.23
CA ALA A 188 8.75 19.71 -11.73
C ALA A 188 7.53 18.77 -11.89
N ASP A 189 7.56 17.66 -11.17
CA ASP A 189 6.66 16.51 -11.37
C ASP A 189 5.25 16.69 -10.80
N TYR A 190 5.08 17.66 -9.88
CA TYR A 190 3.80 17.95 -9.25
C TYR A 190 3.24 19.27 -9.74
N LEU A 191 1.91 19.33 -9.93
CA LEU A 191 1.20 20.59 -9.97
C LEU A 191 0.85 21.00 -8.55
N ASN A 192 1.05 22.27 -8.23
CA ASN A 192 0.86 22.81 -6.90
C ASN A 192 -0.22 23.91 -6.95
N CYS A 193 -1.23 23.78 -6.10
CA CYS A 193 -2.34 24.72 -5.95
C CYS A 193 -2.05 25.59 -4.70
N PRO A 194 -1.53 26.81 -4.87
CA PRO A 194 -1.22 27.70 -3.76
C PRO A 194 -2.49 28.31 -3.16
N MET A 195 -2.51 28.49 -1.85
CA MET A 195 -3.59 29.14 -1.12
C MET A 195 -3.04 30.30 -0.30
N THR A 196 -3.78 31.41 -0.30
CA THR A 196 -3.60 32.50 0.68
C THR A 196 -4.12 32.07 2.05
N GLU A 197 -3.87 32.87 3.08
CA GLU A 197 -4.41 32.61 4.43
C GLU A 197 -5.94 32.61 4.46
N GLU A 198 -6.55 33.56 3.78
CA GLU A 198 -8.02 33.69 3.68
C GLU A 198 -8.64 32.49 2.97
N GLU A 199 -8.09 32.09 1.82
CA GLU A 199 -8.54 30.93 1.06
C GLU A 199 -8.41 29.65 1.87
N TYR A 200 -7.28 29.47 2.58
CA TYR A 200 -7.06 28.31 3.43
C TYR A 200 -8.06 28.24 4.59
N LYS A 201 -8.28 29.34 5.31
CA LYS A 201 -9.22 29.39 6.44
C LYS A 201 -10.65 29.12 6.00
N ALA A 202 -11.07 29.67 4.86
CA ALA A 202 -12.37 29.39 4.27
C ALA A 202 -12.48 27.90 3.89
N PHE A 203 -11.49 27.35 3.21
CA PHE A 203 -11.41 25.92 2.87
C PHE A 203 -11.43 25.02 4.12
N TRP A 204 -10.62 25.31 5.12
CA TRP A 204 -10.56 24.55 6.37
C TRP A 204 -11.91 24.52 7.10
N HIS A 205 -12.57 25.67 7.17
CA HIS A 205 -13.90 25.78 7.79
C HIS A 205 -14.93 24.90 7.06
N GLU A 206 -15.00 25.00 5.75
CA GLU A 206 -15.93 24.22 4.92
C GLU A 206 -15.59 22.71 4.97
N LEU A 207 -14.31 22.34 4.98
CA LEU A 207 -13.84 20.96 5.09
C LEU A 207 -14.26 20.32 6.42
N THR A 208 -14.13 21.05 7.53
CA THR A 208 -14.44 20.55 8.88
C THR A 208 -15.93 20.51 9.19
N THR A 209 -16.75 21.22 8.42
CA THR A 209 -18.21 21.28 8.59
C THR A 209 -18.99 20.50 7.52
N ALA A 210 -18.28 19.96 6.51
CA ALA A 210 -18.89 19.23 5.41
C ALA A 210 -19.53 17.91 5.85
N GLU A 211 -20.55 17.47 5.13
CA GLU A 211 -21.21 16.20 5.39
C GLU A 211 -20.33 15.01 4.96
N ALA A 212 -20.04 14.14 5.92
CA ALA A 212 -19.34 12.89 5.70
C ALA A 212 -20.30 11.69 5.65
N VAL A 213 -19.86 10.61 4.99
CA VAL A 213 -20.55 9.33 5.03
C VAL A 213 -20.32 8.74 6.43
N GLN A 214 -21.40 8.47 7.16
CA GLN A 214 -21.30 7.85 8.49
C GLN A 214 -21.10 6.34 8.32
N PRO A 215 -20.20 5.72 9.11
CA PRO A 215 -20.11 4.26 9.20
C PRO A 215 -21.45 3.66 9.65
N LYS A 216 -21.77 2.46 9.16
CA LYS A 216 -23.04 1.80 9.50
C LYS A 216 -23.12 1.27 10.93
N ASP A 217 -21.99 1.15 11.61
CA ASP A 217 -21.89 0.62 12.96
C ASP A 217 -21.39 1.68 13.95
N PHE A 218 -21.95 1.66 15.19
CA PHE A 218 -21.62 2.57 16.30
C PHE A 218 -20.23 2.31 16.93
N GLU A 219 -19.33 1.65 16.21
CA GLU A 219 -17.99 1.33 16.67
C GLU A 219 -17.07 2.56 16.52
N LYS A 220 -16.14 2.72 17.45
CA LYS A 220 -15.13 3.79 17.39
C LYS A 220 -14.35 3.69 16.07
N GLU A 221 -14.40 4.73 15.28
CA GLU A 221 -13.62 4.83 14.05
C GLU A 221 -12.13 4.82 14.38
N ILE A 222 -11.44 3.76 14.00
CA ILE A 222 -10.00 3.64 14.13
C ILE A 222 -9.41 3.87 12.75
N TYR A 223 -8.68 4.98 12.58
CA TYR A 223 -7.99 5.32 11.34
C TYR A 223 -6.50 5.01 11.47
N PHE A 224 -5.92 4.43 10.43
CA PHE A 224 -4.49 4.37 10.29
C PHE A 224 -3.95 5.76 9.90
N GLU A 225 -2.90 6.24 10.57
CA GLU A 225 -2.42 7.63 10.38
C GLU A 225 -2.03 7.96 8.93
N GLY A 226 -1.47 7.00 8.19
CA GLY A 226 -1.06 7.18 6.80
C GLY A 226 -2.23 7.32 5.80
N CYS A 227 -3.44 6.89 6.19
CA CYS A 227 -4.65 6.90 5.35
C CYS A 227 -5.79 7.68 6.01
N MET A 228 -5.47 8.50 7.01
CA MET A 228 -6.46 9.30 7.73
C MET A 228 -7.15 10.29 6.78
N PRO A 229 -8.50 10.37 6.81
CA PRO A 229 -9.24 11.34 6.02
C PRO A 229 -8.81 12.78 6.29
N VAL A 230 -8.74 13.58 5.23
CA VAL A 230 -8.25 14.97 5.30
C VAL A 230 -9.13 15.84 6.23
N GLU A 231 -10.44 15.63 6.26
CA GLU A 231 -11.37 16.31 7.17
C GLU A 231 -11.15 15.91 8.64
N ILE A 232 -10.77 14.67 8.91
CA ILE A 232 -10.43 14.21 10.26
C ILE A 232 -9.08 14.82 10.72
N MET A 233 -8.10 14.90 9.81
CA MET A 233 -6.87 15.64 10.10
C MET A 233 -7.16 17.12 10.38
N ALA A 234 -8.00 17.75 9.56
CA ALA A 234 -8.40 19.15 9.70
C ALA A 234 -9.07 19.44 11.06
N SER A 235 -9.92 18.52 11.54
CA SER A 235 -10.62 18.66 12.82
C SER A 235 -9.72 18.66 14.05
N ARG A 236 -8.46 18.20 13.93
CA ARG A 236 -7.46 18.21 15.00
C ARG A 236 -6.89 19.61 15.28
N GLY A 237 -7.12 20.58 14.40
CA GLY A 237 -6.71 21.96 14.55
C GLY A 237 -6.46 22.66 13.21
N GLU A 238 -6.67 23.99 13.18
CA GLU A 238 -6.58 24.81 11.96
C GLU A 238 -5.24 24.64 11.24
N ASP A 239 -4.13 24.56 11.95
CA ASP A 239 -2.80 24.43 11.35
C ASP A 239 -2.39 23.00 11.00
N THR A 240 -3.16 21.97 11.40
CA THR A 240 -2.75 20.57 11.24
C THR A 240 -2.41 20.22 9.79
N LEU A 241 -3.24 20.63 8.83
CA LEU A 241 -2.99 20.36 7.41
C LEU A 241 -1.73 21.04 6.87
N ARG A 242 -1.38 22.23 7.39
CA ARG A 242 -0.18 23.00 6.99
C ARG A 242 1.13 22.35 7.47
N TYR A 243 1.09 21.52 8.49
CA TYR A 243 2.20 20.66 8.92
C TYR A 243 2.15 19.26 8.32
N GLY A 244 1.06 18.94 7.61
CA GLY A 244 0.78 17.68 6.95
C GLY A 244 0.70 17.80 5.42
N PRO A 245 -0.42 17.37 4.80
CA PRO A 245 -0.57 17.26 3.34
C PRO A 245 -0.51 18.62 2.60
N LEU A 246 -0.87 19.72 3.25
CA LEU A 246 -0.87 21.05 2.64
C LEU A 246 0.36 21.88 3.04
N LYS A 247 1.43 21.27 3.48
CA LYS A 247 2.65 21.95 3.90
C LYS A 247 3.26 22.78 2.75
N PRO A 248 3.46 24.11 2.91
CA PRO A 248 3.99 24.97 1.84
C PRO A 248 5.52 24.88 1.73
N VAL A 249 6.23 24.58 2.81
CA VAL A 249 7.70 24.65 2.92
C VAL A 249 8.40 23.83 1.83
N GLY A 250 9.33 24.49 1.13
CA GLY A 250 10.12 23.91 0.04
C GLY A 250 9.39 23.89 -1.32
N LEU A 251 8.24 24.58 -1.43
CA LEU A 251 7.52 24.81 -2.68
C LEU A 251 7.44 26.34 -2.90
N VAL A 252 8.17 26.82 -3.88
CA VAL A 252 8.19 28.24 -4.26
C VAL A 252 7.63 28.38 -5.66
N ASP A 253 6.65 29.24 -5.82
CA ASP A 253 6.17 29.60 -7.17
C ASP A 253 7.20 30.50 -7.84
N LYS A 254 7.90 29.98 -8.85
CA LYS A 254 8.94 30.72 -9.58
C LYS A 254 8.40 31.95 -10.33
N ARG A 255 7.08 32.08 -10.50
CA ARG A 255 6.45 33.26 -11.13
C ARG A 255 6.38 34.46 -10.19
N THR A 256 6.13 34.20 -8.89
CA THR A 256 6.01 35.22 -7.85
C THR A 256 7.24 35.29 -6.93
N ASN A 257 7.99 34.19 -6.86
CA ASN A 257 9.09 33.97 -5.93
C ASN A 257 8.68 34.04 -4.44
N GLU A 258 7.40 33.72 -4.15
CA GLU A 258 6.83 33.75 -2.81
C GLU A 258 6.45 32.34 -2.35
N GLU A 259 6.55 32.10 -1.04
CA GLU A 259 5.95 30.91 -0.40
C GLU A 259 4.48 31.21 -0.10
N SER A 260 3.62 30.22 -0.40
CA SER A 260 2.19 30.31 -0.13
C SER A 260 1.89 29.98 1.34
N TYR A 261 0.72 30.35 1.84
CA TYR A 261 0.29 29.99 3.19
C TYR A 261 0.05 28.47 3.34
N ALA A 262 -0.57 27.85 2.33
CA ALA A 262 -0.73 26.41 2.19
C ALA A 262 -0.65 25.99 0.71
N VAL A 263 -0.35 24.74 0.43
CA VAL A 263 -0.24 24.23 -0.95
C VAL A 263 -0.84 22.83 -1.03
N VAL A 264 -1.80 22.65 -1.94
CA VAL A 264 -2.29 21.31 -2.33
C VAL A 264 -1.45 20.81 -3.50
N GLN A 265 -0.94 19.59 -3.41
CA GLN A 265 -0.16 18.96 -4.47
C GLN A 265 -1.02 17.98 -5.28
N LEU A 266 -0.89 18.05 -6.59
CA LEU A 266 -1.50 17.13 -7.54
C LEU A 266 -0.40 16.31 -8.20
N ARG A 267 -0.55 14.97 -8.21
CA ARG A 267 0.39 14.03 -8.84
C ARG A 267 -0.25 13.37 -10.05
N LYS A 268 0.53 13.20 -11.11
CA LYS A 268 0.10 12.46 -12.30
C LYS A 268 -0.32 11.03 -11.93
N GLU A 269 -1.44 10.57 -12.46
CA GLU A 269 -1.93 9.20 -12.34
C GLU A 269 -1.48 8.30 -13.50
N ASN A 270 -1.15 8.90 -14.64
CA ASN A 270 -0.72 8.19 -15.84
C ASN A 270 0.45 8.90 -16.54
N LYS A 271 1.10 8.21 -17.47
CA LYS A 271 2.26 8.73 -18.24
C LYS A 271 1.90 9.95 -19.09
N GLU A 272 0.72 9.94 -19.67
CA GLU A 272 0.21 11.01 -20.55
C GLU A 272 -0.09 12.30 -19.78
N GLY A 273 -0.24 12.23 -18.44
CA GLY A 273 -0.56 13.37 -17.59
C GLY A 273 -1.98 13.90 -17.82
N THR A 274 -2.91 13.04 -18.20
CA THR A 274 -4.33 13.40 -18.43
C THR A 274 -5.17 13.38 -17.16
N MET A 275 -4.62 12.79 -16.08
CA MET A 275 -5.29 12.63 -14.80
C MET A 275 -4.36 12.98 -13.65
N PHE A 276 -4.92 13.58 -12.58
CA PHE A 276 -4.17 13.95 -11.38
C PHE A 276 -4.87 13.50 -10.10
N ASN A 277 -4.08 12.95 -9.17
CA ASN A 277 -4.50 12.59 -7.83
C ASN A 277 -4.25 13.75 -6.87
N LEU A 278 -5.22 14.06 -6.00
CA LEU A 278 -5.05 15.02 -4.91
C LEU A 278 -4.26 14.36 -3.77
N VAL A 279 -2.99 14.75 -3.62
CA VAL A 279 -2.08 14.12 -2.67
C VAL A 279 -2.47 14.41 -1.22
N GLY A 280 -2.73 13.34 -0.45
CA GLY A 280 -3.12 13.46 0.97
C GLY A 280 -4.59 13.83 1.19
N PHE A 281 -5.44 13.72 0.17
CA PHE A 281 -6.87 14.01 0.21
C PHE A 281 -7.74 12.75 0.29
N GLN A 282 -7.29 11.72 0.98
CA GLN A 282 -8.16 10.62 1.37
C GLN A 282 -9.36 11.21 2.12
N THR A 283 -10.57 10.77 1.78
CA THR A 283 -11.77 11.40 2.33
C THR A 283 -12.97 10.45 2.36
N HIS A 284 -13.85 10.64 3.33
CA HIS A 284 -15.18 10.04 3.37
C HIS A 284 -16.32 11.08 3.25
N LEU A 285 -16.00 12.30 2.82
CA LEU A 285 -17.02 13.28 2.47
C LEU A 285 -17.97 12.73 1.42
N LYS A 286 -19.24 13.08 1.50
CA LYS A 286 -20.20 12.80 0.42
C LYS A 286 -19.74 13.40 -0.91
N TRP A 287 -20.01 12.75 -2.02
CA TRP A 287 -19.53 13.19 -3.35
C TRP A 287 -19.88 14.64 -3.69
N GLY A 288 -21.09 15.09 -3.33
CA GLY A 288 -21.49 16.49 -3.50
C GLY A 288 -20.62 17.46 -2.69
N GLU A 289 -20.25 17.08 -1.48
CA GLU A 289 -19.37 17.85 -0.61
C GLU A 289 -17.92 17.86 -1.14
N GLN A 290 -17.42 16.72 -1.64
CA GLN A 290 -16.10 16.69 -2.26
C GLN A 290 -16.01 17.67 -3.43
N LYS A 291 -17.02 17.71 -4.31
CA LYS A 291 -17.06 18.66 -5.43
C LYS A 291 -17.11 20.11 -4.92
N ARG A 292 -17.93 20.40 -3.92
CA ARG A 292 -18.11 21.73 -3.35
C ARG A 292 -16.85 22.22 -2.64
N VAL A 293 -16.35 21.42 -1.70
CA VAL A 293 -15.22 21.81 -0.82
C VAL A 293 -13.90 21.81 -1.58
N PHE A 294 -13.60 20.76 -2.35
CA PHE A 294 -12.35 20.71 -3.10
C PHE A 294 -12.34 21.69 -4.28
N GLY A 295 -13.51 22.09 -4.79
CA GLY A 295 -13.62 23.19 -5.77
C GLY A 295 -13.28 24.58 -5.22
N MET A 296 -13.12 24.74 -3.90
CA MET A 296 -12.61 25.98 -3.29
C MET A 296 -11.07 26.11 -3.40
N ILE A 297 -10.37 25.02 -3.72
CA ILE A 297 -8.92 25.02 -3.88
C ILE A 297 -8.57 25.74 -5.18
N PRO A 298 -7.71 26.80 -5.15
CA PRO A 298 -7.28 27.50 -6.36
C PRO A 298 -6.74 26.55 -7.42
N GLY A 299 -7.28 26.64 -8.62
CA GLY A 299 -6.96 25.72 -9.72
C GLY A 299 -7.91 24.55 -9.88
N LEU A 300 -8.79 24.28 -8.90
CA LEU A 300 -9.76 23.18 -8.91
C LEU A 300 -11.21 23.65 -9.01
N GLU A 301 -11.46 24.92 -9.28
CA GLU A 301 -12.80 25.51 -9.27
C GLU A 301 -13.81 24.82 -10.20
N ASN A 302 -13.30 24.28 -11.30
CA ASN A 302 -14.07 23.55 -12.30
C ASN A 302 -13.66 22.09 -12.42
N ALA A 303 -12.99 21.54 -11.39
CA ALA A 303 -12.43 20.19 -11.44
C ALA A 303 -13.49 19.13 -11.74
N GLU A 304 -13.22 18.30 -12.74
CA GLU A 304 -14.02 17.14 -13.09
C GLU A 304 -13.41 15.89 -12.44
N PHE A 305 -14.19 15.31 -11.52
CA PHE A 305 -13.76 14.13 -10.77
C PHE A 305 -14.00 12.87 -11.60
N ILE A 306 -12.93 12.20 -12.01
CA ILE A 306 -12.98 10.86 -12.61
C ILE A 306 -13.30 9.84 -11.52
N ARG A 307 -12.73 10.06 -10.32
CA ARG A 307 -12.93 9.23 -9.14
C ARG A 307 -13.11 10.13 -7.93
N TYR A 308 -14.16 9.84 -7.17
CA TYR A 308 -14.34 10.44 -5.85
C TYR A 308 -13.57 9.66 -4.78
N GLY A 309 -13.21 10.33 -3.70
CA GLY A 309 -12.72 9.68 -2.50
C GLY A 309 -13.79 8.76 -1.91
N VAL A 310 -13.38 7.62 -1.40
CA VAL A 310 -14.29 6.60 -0.81
C VAL A 310 -13.63 6.02 0.43
N MET A 311 -14.43 5.74 1.46
CA MET A 311 -13.98 5.07 2.67
C MET A 311 -14.21 3.56 2.56
N HIS A 312 -13.25 2.79 3.06
CA HIS A 312 -13.31 1.33 3.14
C HIS A 312 -13.03 0.86 4.55
N ARG A 313 -13.70 -0.22 4.95
CA ARG A 313 -13.41 -0.96 6.17
C ARG A 313 -12.41 -2.08 5.84
N ASN A 314 -11.22 -1.99 6.42
CA ASN A 314 -10.15 -2.96 6.24
C ASN A 314 -10.12 -3.95 7.39
N THR A 315 -10.00 -5.24 7.10
CA THR A 315 -9.93 -6.30 8.11
C THR A 315 -8.51 -6.84 8.22
N TYR A 316 -8.04 -7.09 9.44
CA TYR A 316 -6.79 -7.78 9.73
C TYR A 316 -6.96 -8.76 10.91
N ILE A 317 -6.03 -9.71 11.04
CA ILE A 317 -6.01 -10.72 12.10
C ILE A 317 -4.97 -10.36 13.17
N ASN A 318 -5.12 -10.91 14.38
CA ASN A 318 -4.13 -10.77 15.45
C ASN A 318 -2.92 -11.69 15.18
N SER A 319 -2.14 -11.34 14.19
CA SER A 319 -1.04 -12.17 13.70
C SER A 319 -0.04 -12.64 14.76
N PRO A 320 0.35 -11.83 15.79
CA PRO A 320 1.30 -12.30 16.80
C PRO A 320 0.83 -13.51 17.59
N GLU A 321 -0.48 -13.69 17.76
CA GLU A 321 -1.04 -14.85 18.45
C GLU A 321 -1.31 -16.04 17.53
N LEU A 322 -1.44 -15.78 16.21
CA LEU A 322 -1.90 -16.75 15.24
C LEU A 322 -0.80 -17.30 14.34
N LEU A 323 0.13 -16.44 13.91
CA LEU A 323 1.10 -16.75 12.88
C LEU A 323 2.52 -16.91 13.46
N ASN A 324 3.32 -17.76 12.80
CA ASN A 324 4.76 -17.76 13.00
C ASN A 324 5.46 -16.78 12.03
N HIS A 325 6.79 -16.67 12.10
CA HIS A 325 7.60 -15.80 11.26
C HIS A 325 7.54 -16.13 9.76
N ALA A 326 7.04 -17.32 9.38
CA ALA A 326 6.78 -17.71 8.00
C ALA A 326 5.37 -17.35 7.53
N PHE A 327 4.61 -16.57 8.31
CA PHE A 327 3.19 -16.26 8.07
C PHE A 327 2.27 -17.49 8.04
N GLN A 328 2.72 -18.59 8.61
CA GLN A 328 1.99 -19.85 8.72
C GLN A 328 1.10 -19.83 9.94
N LEU A 329 -0.14 -20.30 9.79
CA LEU A 329 -1.07 -20.46 10.92
C LEU A 329 -0.59 -21.59 11.85
N GLN A 330 -0.29 -21.26 13.11
CA GLN A 330 0.28 -22.19 14.07
C GLN A 330 -0.63 -23.41 14.36
N LYS A 331 -1.96 -23.20 14.37
CA LYS A 331 -2.96 -24.26 14.63
C LYS A 331 -3.17 -25.20 13.44
N GLU A 332 -2.91 -24.73 12.21
CA GLU A 332 -3.14 -25.47 10.98
C GLU A 332 -2.00 -25.22 9.97
N PRO A 333 -0.91 -25.99 10.03
CA PRO A 333 0.33 -25.70 9.29
C PRO A 333 0.24 -25.65 7.76
N ARG A 334 -0.85 -26.17 7.16
CA ARG A 334 -1.07 -26.05 5.71
C ARG A 334 -1.62 -24.70 5.27
N LEU A 335 -1.99 -23.83 6.22
CA LEU A 335 -2.59 -22.52 5.96
C LEU A 335 -1.59 -21.39 6.22
N PHE A 336 -1.50 -20.47 5.27
CA PHE A 336 -0.64 -19.30 5.30
C PHE A 336 -1.46 -18.04 5.03
N PHE A 337 -0.98 -16.91 5.52
CA PHE A 337 -1.60 -15.60 5.29
C PHE A 337 -0.60 -14.64 4.67
N ALA A 338 -1.06 -13.77 3.76
CA ALA A 338 -0.23 -12.75 3.14
C ALA A 338 -1.02 -11.45 2.94
N GLY A 339 -0.29 -10.35 2.82
CA GLY A 339 -0.86 -9.04 2.57
C GLY A 339 -1.37 -8.35 3.83
N GLN A 340 -2.11 -7.28 3.62
CA GLN A 340 -2.57 -6.36 4.66
C GLN A 340 -3.38 -7.04 5.76
N MET A 341 -4.04 -8.15 5.45
CA MET A 341 -4.76 -8.96 6.44
C MET A 341 -3.87 -9.45 7.60
N THR A 342 -2.57 -9.59 7.38
CA THR A 342 -1.60 -9.99 8.42
C THR A 342 -1.18 -8.86 9.35
N GLY A 343 -1.64 -7.63 9.13
CA GLY A 343 -1.20 -6.45 9.87
C GLY A 343 0.07 -5.79 9.32
N VAL A 344 0.55 -6.18 8.15
CA VAL A 344 1.46 -5.34 7.38
C VAL A 344 0.64 -4.27 6.67
N GLU A 345 1.05 -3.00 6.75
CA GLU A 345 0.30 -1.89 6.16
C GLU A 345 1.06 -1.28 5.00
N GLY A 346 0.37 -1.17 3.84
CA GLY A 346 0.87 -0.58 2.62
C GLY A 346 1.04 -1.56 1.47
N TYR A 347 1.08 -1.01 0.24
CA TYR A 347 1.16 -1.80 -0.99
C TYR A 347 2.41 -2.67 -1.06
N LEU A 348 3.56 -2.09 -0.73
CA LEU A 348 4.84 -2.82 -0.82
C LEU A 348 5.03 -3.80 0.32
N GLU A 349 4.55 -3.47 1.51
CA GLU A 349 4.54 -4.38 2.65
C GLU A 349 3.66 -5.60 2.33
N SER A 350 2.50 -5.37 1.70
CA SER A 350 1.62 -6.45 1.24
C SER A 350 2.31 -7.33 0.20
N ALA A 351 2.92 -6.74 -0.83
CA ALA A 351 3.67 -7.48 -1.84
C ALA A 351 4.86 -8.25 -1.23
N ALA A 352 5.64 -7.61 -0.34
CA ALA A 352 6.77 -8.23 0.35
C ALA A 352 6.34 -9.42 1.20
N SER A 353 5.21 -9.33 1.90
CA SER A 353 4.67 -10.48 2.63
C SER A 353 4.29 -11.63 1.69
N GLY A 354 3.69 -11.32 0.52
CA GLY A 354 3.40 -12.30 -0.53
C GLY A 354 4.66 -12.99 -1.05
N LEU A 355 5.73 -12.22 -1.30
CA LEU A 355 7.04 -12.73 -1.71
C LEU A 355 7.60 -13.69 -0.65
N MET A 356 7.63 -13.25 0.61
CA MET A 356 8.10 -14.11 1.71
C MET A 356 7.28 -15.39 1.80
N VAL A 357 5.94 -15.28 1.79
CA VAL A 357 5.06 -16.45 1.90
C VAL A 357 5.27 -17.42 0.74
N GLY A 358 5.45 -16.92 -0.49
CA GLY A 358 5.78 -17.77 -1.64
C GLY A 358 7.04 -18.61 -1.41
N LEU A 359 8.12 -17.96 -0.94
CA LEU A 359 9.38 -18.64 -0.60
C LEU A 359 9.25 -19.61 0.59
N GLN A 360 8.47 -19.24 1.61
CA GLN A 360 8.25 -20.10 2.79
C GLN A 360 7.39 -21.33 2.47
N VAL A 361 6.38 -21.17 1.62
CA VAL A 361 5.52 -22.30 1.19
C VAL A 361 6.32 -23.27 0.31
N GLU A 362 7.23 -22.79 -0.53
CA GLU A 362 8.15 -23.66 -1.25
C GLU A 362 8.96 -24.54 -0.26
N ARG A 363 9.54 -23.92 0.78
CA ARG A 363 10.26 -24.64 1.84
C ARG A 363 9.39 -25.66 2.57
N TYR A 364 8.17 -25.26 2.91
CA TYR A 364 7.21 -26.15 3.56
C TYR A 364 6.90 -27.40 2.72
N LEU A 365 6.68 -27.23 1.42
CA LEU A 365 6.41 -28.34 0.51
C LEU A 365 7.62 -29.24 0.25
N GLU A 366 8.83 -28.71 0.38
CA GLU A 366 10.10 -29.45 0.28
C GLU A 366 10.54 -30.04 1.64
N GLU A 367 9.73 -29.89 2.70
CA GLU A 367 10.06 -30.33 4.07
C GLU A 367 11.39 -29.72 4.57
N ARG A 368 11.71 -28.51 4.12
CA ARG A 368 12.90 -27.74 4.51
C ARG A 368 12.56 -26.75 5.62
N SER A 369 13.55 -26.35 6.38
CA SER A 369 13.40 -25.28 7.39
C SER A 369 12.98 -23.98 6.72
N PHE A 370 12.11 -23.23 7.37
CA PHE A 370 11.75 -21.88 6.94
C PHE A 370 12.97 -20.96 6.88
N ILE A 371 12.94 -20.00 5.96
CA ILE A 371 13.95 -18.96 5.85
C ILE A 371 13.76 -18.00 7.03
N ASP A 372 14.81 -17.79 7.79
CA ASP A 372 14.83 -16.78 8.85
C ASP A 372 15.40 -15.47 8.26
N PHE A 373 14.49 -14.59 7.84
CA PHE A 373 14.87 -13.27 7.33
C PHE A 373 15.35 -12.40 8.48
N PRO A 374 16.60 -11.87 8.45
CA PRO A 374 17.14 -11.11 9.56
C PRO A 374 16.31 -9.84 9.88
N LYS A 375 16.07 -9.59 11.16
CA LYS A 375 15.38 -8.36 11.61
C LYS A 375 16.14 -7.08 11.27
N THR A 376 17.38 -7.17 10.88
CA THR A 376 18.20 -6.09 10.32
C THR A 376 17.78 -5.68 8.91
N THR A 377 17.05 -6.54 8.18
CA THR A 377 16.48 -6.24 6.86
C THR A 377 15.07 -5.63 6.99
N ALA A 378 14.64 -4.85 6.01
CA ALA A 378 13.29 -4.28 6.00
C ALA A 378 12.23 -5.37 5.89
N ILE A 379 12.45 -6.36 5.02
CA ILE A 379 11.55 -7.49 4.82
C ILE A 379 11.47 -8.39 6.06
N GLY A 380 12.58 -8.71 6.68
CA GLY A 380 12.64 -9.51 7.91
C GLY A 380 12.02 -8.78 9.10
N SER A 381 12.20 -7.45 9.21
CA SER A 381 11.59 -6.66 10.27
C SER A 381 10.07 -6.69 10.25
N LEU A 382 9.43 -6.76 9.07
CA LEU A 382 7.98 -6.95 8.92
C LEU A 382 7.55 -8.32 9.44
N SER A 383 8.24 -9.38 9.04
CA SER A 383 7.98 -10.75 9.53
C SER A 383 8.08 -10.84 11.05
N HIS A 384 9.14 -10.26 11.63
CA HIS A 384 9.32 -10.20 13.08
C HIS A 384 8.23 -9.37 13.77
N TYR A 385 7.82 -8.25 13.18
CA TYR A 385 6.77 -7.42 13.76
C TYR A 385 5.45 -8.18 13.86
N ILE A 386 5.01 -8.85 12.81
CA ILE A 386 3.71 -9.55 12.78
C ILE A 386 3.69 -10.83 13.62
N SER A 387 4.85 -11.44 13.89
CA SER A 387 4.93 -12.73 14.62
C SER A 387 5.40 -12.62 16.07
N ASN A 388 6.09 -11.53 16.45
CA ASN A 388 6.71 -11.37 17.76
C ASN A 388 6.36 -10.03 18.45
N TYR A 389 5.22 -9.43 18.11
CA TYR A 389 4.76 -8.22 18.80
C TYR A 389 4.33 -8.54 20.22
N GLU A 390 5.02 -7.95 21.22
CA GLU A 390 4.78 -8.21 22.65
C GLU A 390 3.80 -7.21 23.30
N GLY A 391 3.30 -6.23 22.55
CA GLY A 391 2.36 -5.24 23.07
C GLY A 391 0.94 -5.77 23.18
N SER A 392 0.12 -5.16 24.02
CA SER A 392 -1.29 -5.52 24.20
C SER A 392 -2.23 -5.00 23.11
N ASN A 393 -1.75 -4.14 22.22
CA ASN A 393 -2.55 -3.51 21.16
C ASN A 393 -1.83 -3.61 19.82
N PHE A 394 -1.91 -4.78 19.20
CA PHE A 394 -1.36 -5.00 17.86
C PHE A 394 -2.09 -4.13 16.85
N GLN A 395 -1.35 -3.38 16.05
CA GLN A 395 -1.86 -2.48 15.02
C GLN A 395 -1.12 -2.72 13.70
N PRO A 396 -1.77 -2.50 12.55
CA PRO A 396 -1.10 -2.54 11.26
C PRO A 396 0.11 -1.60 11.21
N MET A 397 1.19 -2.05 10.56
CA MET A 397 2.48 -1.35 10.56
C MET A 397 3.08 -1.24 9.17
N ASN A 398 3.46 0.00 8.79
CA ASN A 398 4.34 0.22 7.64
C ASN A 398 5.78 -0.10 8.01
N VAL A 399 6.55 -0.53 7.00
CA VAL A 399 8.01 -0.64 7.17
C VAL A 399 8.62 0.71 7.57
N ASN A 400 9.43 0.69 8.61
CA ASN A 400 10.17 1.85 9.09
C ASN A 400 11.43 1.41 9.84
N PHE A 401 12.43 2.28 9.95
CA PHE A 401 13.69 1.94 10.63
C PHE A 401 13.55 1.70 12.14
N GLY A 402 12.38 1.99 12.72
CA GLY A 402 12.11 1.77 14.15
C GLY A 402 11.77 0.30 14.49
N ILE A 403 11.28 -0.47 13.52
CA ILE A 403 11.01 -1.90 13.69
C ILE A 403 12.20 -2.78 13.31
N MET A 404 13.21 -2.21 12.64
CA MET A 404 14.48 -2.89 12.32
C MET A 404 15.44 -2.83 13.50
N ASP A 405 16.36 -3.76 13.57
CA ASP A 405 17.42 -3.72 14.56
C ASP A 405 18.28 -2.45 14.40
N PRO A 406 18.51 -1.70 15.49
CA PRO A 406 19.17 -0.40 15.42
C PRO A 406 20.63 -0.53 14.99
N TRP A 407 21.19 0.56 14.46
CA TRP A 407 22.62 0.66 14.25
C TRP A 407 23.32 0.75 15.61
N PRO A 408 24.35 -0.09 15.88
CA PRO A 408 24.91 -0.21 17.22
C PRO A 408 25.69 1.01 17.70
N GLN A 409 26.13 1.86 16.78
CA GLN A 409 26.96 3.03 17.07
C GLN A 409 26.15 4.33 16.99
N LYS A 410 26.53 5.34 17.79
CA LYS A 410 25.88 6.65 17.75
C LYS A 410 26.30 7.41 16.48
N VAL A 411 25.34 7.69 15.61
CA VAL A 411 25.50 8.53 14.40
C VAL A 411 24.71 9.81 14.56
N ARG A 412 25.35 10.98 14.37
CA ARG A 412 24.72 12.28 14.62
C ARG A 412 23.67 12.65 13.57
N LYS A 413 23.96 12.37 12.29
CA LYS A 413 23.07 12.74 11.19
C LYS A 413 22.14 11.57 10.84
N LYS A 414 20.82 11.83 10.89
CA LYS A 414 19.79 10.83 10.60
C LYS A 414 20.00 10.18 9.23
N LYS A 415 20.33 10.95 8.20
CA LYS A 415 20.54 10.45 6.84
C LYS A 415 21.70 9.45 6.76
N GLU A 416 22.84 9.78 7.41
CA GLU A 416 24.01 8.88 7.50
C GLU A 416 23.67 7.59 8.26
N LYS A 417 22.93 7.70 9.38
CA LYS A 417 22.46 6.53 10.14
C LYS A 417 21.60 5.62 9.29
N ASN A 418 20.64 6.20 8.56
CA ASN A 418 19.72 5.44 7.71
C ASN A 418 20.46 4.73 6.57
N ALA A 419 21.45 5.40 5.95
CA ALA A 419 22.30 4.81 4.92
C ALA A 419 23.09 3.60 5.45
N LEU A 420 23.64 3.69 6.67
CA LEU A 420 24.37 2.58 7.31
C LEU A 420 23.45 1.38 7.58
N ILE A 421 22.23 1.64 8.08
CA ILE A 421 21.23 0.58 8.31
C ILE A 421 20.85 -0.08 6.97
N ALA A 422 20.60 0.71 5.93
CA ALA A 422 20.24 0.20 4.62
C ALA A 422 21.36 -0.66 3.99
N ASN A 423 22.60 -0.20 4.04
CA ASN A 423 23.72 -0.94 3.49
C ASN A 423 23.92 -2.29 4.24
N ARG A 424 23.88 -2.29 5.58
CA ARG A 424 23.91 -3.51 6.39
C ARG A 424 22.79 -4.48 5.96
N ALA A 425 21.55 -3.98 5.82
CA ALA A 425 20.41 -4.79 5.45
C ALA A 425 20.62 -5.48 4.09
N LEU A 426 21.14 -4.75 3.10
CA LEU A 426 21.39 -5.27 1.77
C LEU A 426 22.55 -6.29 1.76
N GLU A 427 23.62 -6.08 2.53
CA GLU A 427 24.73 -7.03 2.71
C GLU A 427 24.23 -8.33 3.36
N GLU A 428 23.43 -8.23 4.42
CA GLU A 428 22.88 -9.41 5.10
C GLU A 428 21.86 -10.16 4.24
N LEU A 429 21.06 -9.46 3.45
CA LEU A 429 20.16 -10.08 2.50
C LEU A 429 20.91 -10.83 1.41
N ASP A 430 21.98 -10.26 0.85
CA ASP A 430 22.80 -10.91 -0.17
C ASP A 430 23.50 -12.15 0.40
N ALA A 431 23.96 -12.10 1.66
CA ALA A 431 24.52 -13.24 2.36
C ALA A 431 23.47 -14.34 2.61
N LEU A 432 22.24 -13.95 2.98
CA LEU A 432 21.11 -14.87 3.13
C LEU A 432 20.77 -15.55 1.80
N LYS A 433 20.68 -14.77 0.71
CA LYS A 433 20.43 -15.30 -0.63
C LYS A 433 21.45 -16.37 -1.03
N ALA A 434 22.73 -16.07 -0.84
CA ALA A 434 23.80 -17.01 -1.16
C ALA A 434 23.72 -18.29 -0.31
N LYS A 435 23.39 -18.15 0.99
CA LYS A 435 23.24 -19.28 1.91
C LYS A 435 22.04 -20.15 1.57
N GLU A 436 20.91 -19.54 1.29
CA GLU A 436 19.62 -20.21 1.07
C GLU A 436 19.37 -20.58 -0.40
N ASN A 437 20.24 -20.12 -1.30
CA ASN A 437 20.15 -20.34 -2.76
C ASN A 437 18.85 -19.76 -3.35
N LEU A 438 18.60 -18.46 -3.03
CA LEU A 438 17.43 -17.68 -3.51
C LEU A 438 17.73 -16.87 -4.76
#